data_35e49f178e7aa37afe0bfa9b3571b741
#
_entry.id   35e49f178e7aa37afe0bfa9b3571b741
#
_cell.length_a   1.000
_cell.length_b   1.000
_cell.length_c   1.000
_cell.angle_alpha   90.00
_cell.angle_beta   90.00
_cell.angle_gamma   90.00
#
_symmetry.space_group_name_H-M   'P 1'
#
loop_
_entity.id
_entity.type
_entity.pdbx_description
1 polymer ?
#
loop_
_entity_poly.entity_id
_entity_poly.type
_entity_poly.pdbx_seq_one_letter_code
_entity_poly.pdbx_strand_id
1 'polypeptide(L)'
;MAKKETEKENPSKLDEVLVKIKETKETDVKLHFITRILKSGVGKRDKTLDKYVFKVYQIDVDDEIRGYLYDLSIKELERTLAKDYSLIDYDPISDDTDHLFSYKLKAETSSFSDVVVNQLGKELPKVESIDGIVSENEELWAYCIGFLDVENSTWIYTFRKIMISKIAIDEKSDSSKSIVWRQIRTIFDSSSKKLTLMKGEAVTLDKQIDCVYWEDTFYVLKKVPFEQIVGLQEEYHAKAIEVVEGMQKTGLIDGLDNVEEELKTNTSLHKKLVKLQQNGGLESLDIPRIKKMAKVCKRYGEKINIGDDGHVKIGDRRDFETVIKAMCDYYKKGEVSGKSYGTFSGRELKEVEA
;
A
#
# COMPACT_ATOMS: atom_id res chain seq x y z
N MET A 1 -14.06 43.42 -12.17
CA MET A 1 -13.17 42.39 -11.67
C MET A 1 -13.39 41.15 -12.51
N ALA A 2 -12.53 40.91 -13.48
CA ALA A 2 -12.59 39.75 -14.35
C ALA A 2 -12.09 38.52 -13.59
N LYS A 3 -12.93 37.48 -13.48
CA LYS A 3 -12.50 36.16 -13.05
C LYS A 3 -11.47 35.66 -14.07
N LYS A 4 -10.22 35.45 -13.60
CA LYS A 4 -9.26 34.66 -14.34
C LYS A 4 -9.86 33.24 -14.50
N GLU A 5 -10.28 32.89 -15.69
CA GLU A 5 -10.42 31.49 -16.09
C GLU A 5 -9.01 30.90 -16.07
N THR A 6 -8.70 30.16 -15.04
CA THR A 6 -7.53 29.28 -14.99
C THR A 6 -7.79 28.20 -16.05
N GLU A 7 -6.97 28.20 -17.09
CA GLU A 7 -6.87 27.07 -18.02
C GLU A 7 -6.73 25.80 -17.17
N LYS A 8 -7.73 24.91 -17.27
CA LYS A 8 -7.63 23.58 -16.70
C LYS A 8 -6.55 22.85 -17.50
N GLU A 9 -5.42 22.59 -16.86
CA GLU A 9 -4.48 21.57 -17.30
C GLU A 9 -5.26 20.31 -17.67
N ASN A 10 -4.75 19.52 -18.62
CA ASN A 10 -5.35 18.27 -19.08
C ASN A 10 -5.92 17.46 -17.90
N PRO A 11 -7.16 16.92 -18.02
CA PRO A 11 -7.78 16.16 -16.93
C PRO A 11 -6.83 15.05 -16.47
N SER A 12 -6.69 14.88 -15.18
CA SER A 12 -5.86 13.80 -14.67
C SER A 12 -6.46 12.46 -15.08
N LYS A 13 -5.63 11.42 -15.17
CA LYS A 13 -6.11 10.05 -15.45
C LYS A 13 -7.22 9.60 -14.48
N LEU A 14 -7.22 10.10 -13.27
CA LEU A 14 -8.25 9.75 -12.28
C LEU A 14 -9.57 10.50 -12.52
N ASP A 15 -9.53 11.71 -13.10
CA ASP A 15 -10.73 12.42 -13.58
C ASP A 15 -11.38 11.65 -14.73
N GLU A 16 -10.57 11.11 -15.64
CA GLU A 16 -11.03 10.25 -16.74
C GLU A 16 -11.73 8.98 -16.20
N VAL A 17 -11.14 8.33 -15.18
CA VAL A 17 -11.75 7.19 -14.48
C VAL A 17 -13.13 7.55 -13.93
N LEU A 18 -13.28 8.70 -13.27
CA LEU A 18 -14.58 9.14 -12.75
C LEU A 18 -15.62 9.33 -13.86
N VAL A 19 -15.23 9.91 -14.99
CA VAL A 19 -16.13 10.08 -16.15
C VAL A 19 -16.60 8.71 -16.64
N LYS A 20 -15.70 7.76 -16.84
CA LYS A 20 -16.03 6.42 -17.31
C LYS A 20 -16.92 5.64 -16.33
N ILE A 21 -16.69 5.77 -15.03
CA ILE A 21 -17.56 5.17 -14.01
C ILE A 21 -18.99 5.75 -14.11
N LYS A 22 -19.13 7.06 -14.33
CA LYS A 22 -20.45 7.71 -14.49
C LYS A 22 -21.20 7.25 -15.75
N GLU A 23 -20.51 6.78 -16.76
CA GLU A 23 -21.10 6.24 -17.99
C GLU A 23 -21.55 4.77 -17.82
N THR A 24 -21.08 4.07 -16.81
CA THR A 24 -21.50 2.70 -16.49
C THR A 24 -22.96 2.69 -16.03
N LYS A 25 -23.75 1.74 -16.52
CA LYS A 25 -25.12 1.52 -16.01
C LYS A 25 -25.06 0.87 -14.62
N GLU A 26 -25.92 1.29 -13.72
CA GLU A 26 -26.00 0.71 -12.38
C GLU A 26 -26.20 -0.81 -12.41
N THR A 27 -26.95 -1.32 -13.39
CA THR A 27 -27.18 -2.77 -13.57
C THR A 27 -25.91 -3.57 -13.90
N ASP A 28 -24.90 -2.89 -14.45
CA ASP A 28 -23.65 -3.52 -14.85
C ASP A 28 -22.59 -3.49 -13.72
N VAL A 29 -22.91 -2.87 -12.58
CA VAL A 29 -22.04 -2.83 -11.41
C VAL A 29 -21.93 -4.22 -10.79
N LYS A 30 -20.70 -4.65 -10.50
CA LYS A 30 -20.41 -5.95 -9.90
C LYS A 30 -19.70 -5.79 -8.57
N LEU A 31 -20.13 -6.55 -7.57
CA LEU A 31 -19.45 -6.66 -6.29
C LEU A 31 -18.64 -7.96 -6.26
N HIS A 32 -17.36 -7.83 -5.88
CA HIS A 32 -16.49 -8.99 -5.70
C HIS A 32 -15.88 -8.98 -4.31
N PHE A 33 -15.81 -10.15 -3.69
CA PHE A 33 -15.01 -10.37 -2.51
C PHE A 33 -13.73 -11.10 -2.89
N ILE A 34 -12.64 -10.66 -2.26
CA ILE A 34 -11.31 -11.23 -2.43
C ILE A 34 -10.93 -11.86 -1.10
N THR A 35 -10.62 -13.14 -1.14
CA THR A 35 -10.12 -13.87 0.01
C THR A 35 -8.64 -14.18 -0.16
N ARG A 36 -7.97 -14.49 0.94
CA ARG A 36 -6.62 -15.02 0.91
C ARG A 36 -6.50 -16.30 1.72
N ILE A 37 -5.73 -17.23 1.19
CA ILE A 37 -5.45 -18.52 1.81
C ILE A 37 -3.95 -18.63 2.03
N LEU A 38 -3.54 -18.96 3.25
CA LEU A 38 -2.13 -19.23 3.54
C LEU A 38 -1.73 -20.56 2.90
N LYS A 39 -0.66 -20.55 2.10
CA LYS A 39 -0.14 -21.78 1.46
C LYS A 39 0.27 -22.80 2.52
N SER A 40 0.05 -24.08 2.22
CA SER A 40 0.44 -25.17 3.11
C SER A 40 1.95 -25.17 3.37
N GLY A 41 2.35 -25.40 4.61
CA GLY A 41 3.75 -25.43 5.02
C GLY A 41 4.40 -24.06 5.25
N VAL A 42 3.67 -22.97 5.04
CA VAL A 42 4.17 -21.60 5.25
C VAL A 42 3.61 -21.05 6.57
N GLY A 43 4.48 -20.51 7.42
CA GLY A 43 4.05 -19.88 8.68
C GLY A 43 3.44 -18.50 8.46
N LYS A 44 2.45 -18.11 9.29
CA LYS A 44 1.87 -16.76 9.24
C LYS A 44 2.90 -15.64 9.41
N ARG A 45 4.00 -15.92 10.11
CA ARG A 45 5.10 -14.98 10.36
C ARG A 45 6.14 -14.95 9.25
N ASP A 46 6.13 -15.95 8.35
CA ASP A 46 7.05 -15.98 7.22
C ASP A 46 6.75 -14.77 6.31
N LYS A 47 7.80 -14.12 5.87
CA LYS A 47 7.73 -12.95 5.00
C LYS A 47 8.13 -13.28 3.55
N THR A 48 7.95 -14.54 3.17
CA THR A 48 8.19 -14.96 1.78
C THR A 48 7.17 -14.33 0.86
N LEU A 49 7.62 -13.90 -0.30
CA LEU A 49 6.75 -13.58 -1.42
C LEU A 49 5.83 -14.79 -1.70
N ASP A 50 4.62 -14.54 -2.11
CA ASP A 50 3.67 -15.58 -2.50
C ASP A 50 3.22 -16.55 -1.41
N LYS A 51 3.31 -16.17 -0.14
CA LYS A 51 2.78 -17.02 0.94
C LYS A 51 1.27 -17.20 0.92
N TYR A 52 0.55 -16.35 0.21
CA TYR A 52 -0.89 -16.42 0.08
C TYR A 52 -1.32 -16.74 -1.36
N VAL A 53 -2.42 -17.47 -1.46
CA VAL A 53 -3.22 -17.58 -2.69
C VAL A 53 -4.46 -16.72 -2.51
N PHE A 54 -4.80 -15.95 -3.52
CA PHE A 54 -6.00 -15.13 -3.55
C PHE A 54 -7.07 -15.80 -4.42
N LYS A 55 -8.32 -15.69 -3.98
CA LYS A 55 -9.49 -16.08 -4.76
C LYS A 55 -10.47 -14.93 -4.84
N VAL A 56 -11.16 -14.84 -5.96
CA VAL A 56 -12.19 -13.84 -6.22
C VAL A 56 -13.54 -14.51 -6.34
N TYR A 57 -14.53 -13.94 -5.68
CA TYR A 57 -15.92 -14.37 -5.73
C TYR A 57 -16.79 -13.20 -6.15
N GLN A 58 -17.63 -13.40 -7.16
CA GLN A 58 -18.66 -12.44 -7.50
C GLN A 58 -19.87 -12.66 -6.59
N ILE A 59 -20.26 -11.60 -5.88
CA ILE A 59 -21.42 -11.64 -4.98
C ILE A 59 -22.65 -11.20 -5.76
N ASP A 60 -23.69 -12.02 -5.70
CA ASP A 60 -24.98 -11.62 -6.26
C ASP A 60 -25.66 -10.63 -5.30
N VAL A 61 -25.96 -9.47 -5.79
CA VAL A 61 -26.60 -8.38 -5.04
C VAL A 61 -27.81 -7.87 -5.83
N ASP A 62 -28.82 -7.42 -5.13
CA ASP A 62 -30.00 -6.81 -5.75
C ASP A 62 -29.69 -5.43 -6.36
N ASP A 63 -30.63 -4.90 -7.10
CA ASP A 63 -30.47 -3.64 -7.83
C ASP A 63 -30.36 -2.45 -6.87
N GLU A 64 -30.99 -2.51 -5.69
CA GLU A 64 -30.90 -1.46 -4.68
C GLU A 64 -29.46 -1.36 -4.14
N ILE A 65 -28.84 -2.49 -3.82
CA ILE A 65 -27.44 -2.54 -3.38
C ILE A 65 -26.51 -2.09 -4.51
N ARG A 66 -26.75 -2.48 -5.77
CA ARG A 66 -25.96 -2.02 -6.93
C ARG A 66 -25.98 -0.51 -7.08
N GLY A 67 -27.19 0.09 -7.06
CA GLY A 67 -27.33 1.54 -7.11
C GLY A 67 -26.64 2.23 -5.96
N TYR A 68 -26.70 1.66 -4.76
CA TYR A 68 -26.01 2.18 -3.60
C TYR A 68 -24.48 2.14 -3.75
N LEU A 69 -23.92 1.03 -4.23
CA LEU A 69 -22.49 0.87 -4.48
C LEU A 69 -21.98 1.83 -5.57
N TYR A 70 -22.78 1.99 -6.64
CA TYR A 70 -22.52 2.95 -7.71
C TYR A 70 -22.42 4.38 -7.16
N ASP A 71 -23.45 4.82 -6.47
CA ASP A 71 -23.56 6.14 -5.87
C ASP A 71 -22.43 6.44 -4.87
N LEU A 72 -22.11 5.48 -4.00
CA LEU A 72 -21.04 5.62 -3.02
C LEU A 72 -19.68 5.81 -3.69
N SER A 73 -19.42 5.04 -4.75
CA SER A 73 -18.15 5.10 -5.47
C SER A 73 -17.95 6.45 -6.15
N ILE A 74 -18.99 6.95 -6.83
CA ILE A 74 -18.95 8.26 -7.47
C ILE A 74 -18.73 9.37 -6.43
N LYS A 75 -19.52 9.39 -5.37
CA LYS A 75 -19.43 10.42 -4.32
C LYS A 75 -18.06 10.45 -3.64
N GLU A 76 -17.47 9.28 -3.41
CA GLU A 76 -16.13 9.22 -2.79
C GLU A 76 -15.03 9.69 -3.74
N LEU A 77 -15.11 9.32 -5.03
CA LEU A 77 -14.18 9.80 -6.03
C LEU A 77 -14.33 11.31 -6.25
N GLU A 78 -15.54 11.83 -6.40
CA GLU A 78 -15.79 13.27 -6.49
C GLU A 78 -15.22 14.03 -5.28
N ARG A 79 -15.43 13.51 -4.07
CA ARG A 79 -14.87 14.09 -2.85
C ARG A 79 -13.34 14.12 -2.83
N THR A 80 -12.73 13.08 -3.39
CA THR A 80 -11.26 12.96 -3.49
C THR A 80 -10.73 13.94 -4.52
N LEU A 81 -11.36 14.01 -5.70
CA LEU A 81 -10.96 14.85 -6.82
C LEU A 81 -11.30 16.35 -6.62
N ALA A 82 -12.21 16.66 -5.70
CA ALA A 82 -12.51 18.06 -5.35
C ALA A 82 -11.36 18.76 -4.60
N LYS A 83 -10.38 18.00 -4.11
CA LYS A 83 -9.16 18.53 -3.51
C LYS A 83 -8.14 18.81 -4.61
N ASP A 84 -7.36 19.85 -4.40
CA ASP A 84 -6.17 20.07 -5.22
C ASP A 84 -5.14 18.99 -4.92
N TYR A 85 -4.77 18.20 -5.92
CA TYR A 85 -3.79 17.12 -5.77
C TYR A 85 -2.97 16.99 -7.07
N SER A 86 -1.78 16.46 -6.93
CA SER A 86 -0.98 15.98 -8.06
C SER A 86 -0.86 14.46 -8.03
N LEU A 87 -0.90 13.82 -9.20
CA LEU A 87 -0.67 12.40 -9.36
C LEU A 87 0.80 12.16 -9.64
N ILE A 88 1.46 11.40 -8.76
CA ILE A 88 2.89 11.09 -8.87
C ILE A 88 3.12 9.57 -8.80
N ASP A 89 4.29 9.13 -9.23
CA ASP A 89 4.68 7.73 -9.09
C ASP A 89 4.76 7.31 -7.63
N TYR A 90 4.37 6.06 -7.37
CA TYR A 90 4.28 5.52 -6.02
C TYR A 90 5.65 5.54 -5.31
N ASP A 91 5.70 6.23 -4.19
CA ASP A 91 6.85 6.27 -3.29
C ASP A 91 6.52 5.60 -1.95
N PRO A 92 7.18 4.47 -1.60
CA PRO A 92 6.90 3.73 -0.38
C PRO A 92 7.12 4.54 0.91
N ILE A 93 7.95 5.58 0.87
CA ILE A 93 8.35 6.36 2.04
C ILE A 93 7.62 7.70 2.16
N SER A 94 7.10 8.23 1.05
CA SER A 94 6.44 9.53 1.07
C SER A 94 5.27 9.54 2.06
N ASP A 95 5.28 10.47 2.99
CA ASP A 95 4.17 10.79 3.90
C ASP A 95 3.36 11.99 3.38
N ASP A 96 3.54 12.34 2.11
CA ASP A 96 2.90 13.49 1.49
C ASP A 96 1.39 13.26 1.37
N THR A 97 0.61 14.19 1.90
CA THR A 97 -0.85 14.15 1.93
C THR A 97 -1.49 14.90 0.76
N ASP A 98 -0.68 15.66 0.01
CA ASP A 98 -1.17 16.52 -1.08
C ASP A 98 -1.02 15.82 -2.44
N HIS A 99 -0.53 14.58 -2.44
CA HIS A 99 -0.37 13.76 -3.63
C HIS A 99 -1.23 12.50 -3.58
N LEU A 100 -1.70 12.09 -4.74
CA LEU A 100 -2.16 10.74 -5.01
C LEU A 100 -1.06 10.00 -5.77
N PHE A 101 -1.02 8.69 -5.64
CA PHE A 101 0.05 7.91 -6.24
C PHE A 101 -0.47 7.02 -7.36
N SER A 102 0.32 6.87 -8.41
CA SER A 102 0.15 5.85 -9.44
C SER A 102 1.13 4.71 -9.21
N TYR A 103 0.64 3.48 -9.18
CA TYR A 103 1.45 2.28 -9.07
C TYR A 103 1.16 1.35 -10.24
N LYS A 104 2.14 1.21 -11.13
CA LYS A 104 2.03 0.28 -12.25
C LYS A 104 2.30 -1.14 -11.76
N LEU A 105 1.30 -2.01 -11.93
CA LEU A 105 1.42 -3.41 -11.54
C LEU A 105 2.46 -4.11 -12.42
N LYS A 106 3.44 -4.73 -11.77
CA LYS A 106 4.41 -5.60 -12.46
C LYS A 106 3.92 -7.03 -12.33
N ALA A 107 3.72 -7.71 -13.45
CA ALA A 107 3.14 -9.06 -13.49
C ALA A 107 3.92 -10.11 -12.67
N GLU A 108 5.20 -9.86 -12.39
CA GLU A 108 6.10 -10.83 -11.75
C GLU A 108 6.27 -10.65 -10.23
N THR A 109 5.70 -9.61 -9.62
CA THR A 109 6.11 -9.17 -8.28
C THR A 109 5.12 -9.42 -7.15
N SER A 110 3.88 -9.81 -7.43
CA SER A 110 2.89 -9.99 -6.36
C SER A 110 1.88 -11.08 -6.69
N SER A 111 1.58 -11.93 -5.72
CA SER A 111 0.47 -12.91 -5.84
C SER A 111 -0.88 -12.23 -6.06
N PHE A 112 -1.02 -10.94 -5.74
CA PHE A 112 -2.20 -10.14 -6.03
C PHE A 112 -2.32 -9.75 -7.51
N SER A 113 -1.24 -9.78 -8.29
CA SER A 113 -1.30 -9.54 -9.74
C SER A 113 -2.21 -10.56 -10.44
N ASP A 114 -2.24 -11.80 -9.96
CA ASP A 114 -3.14 -12.82 -10.47
C ASP A 114 -4.62 -12.44 -10.31
N VAL A 115 -4.98 -11.75 -9.25
CA VAL A 115 -6.36 -11.26 -9.00
C VAL A 115 -6.82 -10.34 -10.13
N VAL A 116 -6.02 -9.31 -10.44
CA VAL A 116 -6.43 -8.28 -11.42
C VAL A 116 -6.22 -8.71 -12.86
N VAL A 117 -5.21 -9.52 -13.15
CA VAL A 117 -4.88 -9.95 -14.51
C VAL A 117 -5.64 -11.22 -14.92
N ASN A 118 -5.77 -12.18 -14.00
CA ASN A 118 -6.25 -13.51 -14.35
C ASN A 118 -7.64 -13.85 -13.82
N GLN A 119 -8.10 -13.23 -12.74
CA GLN A 119 -9.39 -13.55 -12.12
C GLN A 119 -10.43 -12.48 -12.39
N LEU A 120 -10.19 -11.23 -12.03
CA LEU A 120 -11.10 -10.13 -12.34
C LEU A 120 -11.27 -9.96 -13.86
N GLY A 121 -12.47 -9.61 -14.30
CA GLY A 121 -12.81 -9.50 -15.74
C GLY A 121 -13.21 -10.81 -16.40
N LYS A 122 -13.01 -11.96 -15.75
CA LYS A 122 -13.54 -13.25 -16.22
C LYS A 122 -14.94 -13.53 -15.65
N GLU A 123 -15.61 -14.49 -16.25
CA GLU A 123 -16.85 -15.00 -15.67
C GLU A 123 -16.52 -15.78 -14.39
N LEU A 124 -16.93 -15.24 -13.26
CA LEU A 124 -16.71 -15.82 -11.94
C LEU A 124 -18.00 -16.52 -11.47
N PRO A 125 -17.90 -17.59 -10.67
CA PRO A 125 -19.07 -18.18 -10.06
C PRO A 125 -19.76 -17.15 -9.15
N LYS A 126 -21.05 -16.99 -9.33
CA LYS A 126 -21.88 -16.15 -8.46
C LYS A 126 -22.11 -16.88 -7.14
N VAL A 127 -21.97 -16.14 -6.05
CA VAL A 127 -22.15 -16.65 -4.70
C VAL A 127 -23.25 -15.82 -4.01
N GLU A 128 -24.27 -16.49 -3.52
CA GLU A 128 -25.41 -15.83 -2.86
C GLU A 128 -25.14 -15.54 -1.37
N SER A 129 -24.18 -16.23 -0.77
CA SER A 129 -23.91 -16.12 0.67
C SER A 129 -22.42 -16.07 0.97
N ILE A 130 -22.04 -15.24 1.95
CA ILE A 130 -20.68 -15.13 2.46
C ILE A 130 -20.25 -16.38 3.22
N ASP A 131 -21.18 -17.10 3.84
CA ASP A 131 -20.89 -18.31 4.60
C ASP A 131 -20.26 -19.42 3.75
N GLY A 132 -20.49 -19.41 2.43
CA GLY A 132 -19.87 -20.33 1.50
C GLY A 132 -18.42 -19.94 1.08
N ILE A 133 -17.97 -18.75 1.44
CA ILE A 133 -16.70 -18.19 0.99
C ILE A 133 -15.61 -18.33 2.08
N VAL A 134 -15.99 -18.17 3.35
CA VAL A 134 -15.04 -18.12 4.47
C VAL A 134 -14.91 -19.50 5.10
N SER A 135 -13.74 -20.13 4.97
CA SER A 135 -13.37 -21.37 5.66
C SER A 135 -12.36 -21.08 6.77
N GLU A 136 -12.04 -22.07 7.61
CA GLU A 136 -11.05 -21.93 8.70
C GLU A 136 -9.68 -21.41 8.22
N ASN A 137 -9.33 -21.71 6.96
CA ASN A 137 -8.04 -21.34 6.36
C ASN A 137 -8.17 -20.18 5.34
N GLU A 138 -9.36 -19.70 5.06
CA GLU A 138 -9.64 -18.65 4.08
C GLU A 138 -10.11 -17.38 4.77
N GLU A 139 -9.36 -16.31 4.60
CA GLU A 139 -9.62 -15.01 5.23
C GLU A 139 -10.19 -14.04 4.21
N LEU A 140 -11.33 -13.42 4.52
CA LEU A 140 -11.87 -12.32 3.72
C LEU A 140 -10.92 -11.12 3.79
N TRP A 141 -10.38 -10.72 2.64
CA TRP A 141 -9.25 -9.80 2.59
C TRP A 141 -9.61 -8.39 2.13
N ALA A 142 -10.32 -8.31 1.02
CA ALA A 142 -10.75 -7.05 0.41
C ALA A 142 -12.06 -7.25 -0.32
N TYR A 143 -12.73 -6.16 -0.67
CA TYR A 143 -13.75 -6.18 -1.71
C TYR A 143 -13.40 -5.19 -2.81
N CYS A 144 -13.93 -5.44 -3.99
CA CYS A 144 -13.88 -4.48 -5.07
C CYS A 144 -15.23 -4.36 -5.77
N ILE A 145 -15.46 -3.16 -6.29
CA ILE A 145 -16.62 -2.84 -7.10
C ILE A 145 -16.13 -2.65 -8.53
N GLY A 146 -16.68 -3.42 -9.46
CA GLY A 146 -16.35 -3.36 -10.88
C GLY A 146 -17.35 -2.51 -11.65
N PHE A 147 -16.82 -1.66 -12.51
CA PHE A 147 -17.55 -0.79 -13.44
C PHE A 147 -17.09 -1.09 -14.86
N LEU A 148 -18.03 -1.27 -15.76
CA LEU A 148 -17.70 -1.55 -17.15
C LEU A 148 -17.37 -0.25 -17.90
N ASP A 149 -16.13 -0.11 -18.35
CA ASP A 149 -15.77 0.88 -19.35
C ASP A 149 -16.34 0.41 -20.70
N VAL A 150 -17.48 0.96 -21.08
CA VAL A 150 -18.22 0.54 -22.28
C VAL A 150 -17.43 0.82 -23.54
N GLU A 151 -16.70 1.92 -23.57
CA GLU A 151 -15.94 2.36 -24.75
C GLU A 151 -14.80 1.36 -25.08
N ASN A 152 -14.04 0.96 -24.06
CA ASN A 152 -12.88 0.10 -24.25
C ASN A 152 -13.19 -1.39 -23.97
N SER A 153 -14.41 -1.73 -23.58
CA SER A 153 -14.81 -3.08 -23.17
C SER A 153 -13.88 -3.65 -22.07
N THR A 154 -13.42 -2.79 -21.18
CA THR A 154 -12.55 -3.13 -20.04
C THR A 154 -13.26 -2.83 -18.72
N TRP A 155 -12.64 -3.25 -17.61
CA TRP A 155 -13.21 -3.04 -16.30
C TRP A 155 -12.38 -2.06 -15.49
N ILE A 156 -13.05 -1.17 -14.76
CA ILE A 156 -12.49 -0.33 -13.71
C ILE A 156 -12.88 -0.95 -12.38
N TYR A 157 -11.93 -1.10 -11.47
CA TYR A 157 -12.19 -1.68 -10.14
C TYR A 157 -11.81 -0.69 -9.04
N THR A 158 -12.74 -0.40 -8.14
CA THR A 158 -12.44 0.31 -6.90
C THR A 158 -12.27 -0.72 -5.78
N PHE A 159 -11.18 -0.61 -5.02
CA PHE A 159 -10.83 -1.57 -3.98
C PHE A 159 -10.95 -0.97 -2.59
N ARG A 160 -11.38 -1.81 -1.65
CA ARG A 160 -11.44 -1.50 -0.24
C ARG A 160 -10.95 -2.68 0.60
N LYS A 161 -10.00 -2.39 1.51
CA LYS A 161 -9.53 -3.37 2.49
C LYS A 161 -10.61 -3.68 3.51
N ILE A 162 -10.93 -4.95 3.67
CA ILE A 162 -11.88 -5.37 4.71
C ILE A 162 -11.16 -5.41 6.05
N MET A 163 -11.71 -4.66 6.99
CA MET A 163 -11.30 -4.68 8.38
C MET A 163 -12.19 -5.68 9.12
N ILE A 164 -11.73 -6.91 9.24
CA ILE A 164 -12.47 -7.92 9.98
C ILE A 164 -12.38 -7.61 11.46
N SER A 165 -13.45 -7.10 12.03
CA SER A 165 -13.64 -7.13 13.46
C SER A 165 -14.02 -8.57 13.83
N LYS A 166 -13.03 -9.43 14.12
CA LYS A 166 -13.33 -10.76 14.64
C LYS A 166 -14.09 -10.62 15.95
N ILE A 167 -15.37 -10.86 15.94
CA ILE A 167 -16.17 -11.04 17.14
C ILE A 167 -15.92 -12.49 17.55
N ALA A 168 -14.92 -12.75 18.41
CA ALA A 168 -14.89 -14.02 19.11
C ALA A 168 -15.65 -13.83 20.41
N ILE A 169 -16.78 -14.44 20.49
CA ILE A 169 -17.36 -14.84 21.74
C ILE A 169 -16.77 -16.22 22.00
N ASP A 170 -15.65 -16.29 22.69
CA ASP A 170 -15.13 -17.55 23.17
C ASP A 170 -15.59 -17.69 24.62
N GLU A 171 -16.66 -18.41 24.82
CA GLU A 171 -17.23 -18.66 26.15
C GLU A 171 -16.44 -19.70 26.95
N LYS A 172 -15.41 -20.33 26.37
CA LYS A 172 -14.64 -21.39 27.04
C LYS A 172 -13.18 -21.43 26.57
N SER A 173 -12.33 -20.62 27.11
CA SER A 173 -10.92 -21.01 27.25
C SER A 173 -10.30 -20.44 28.51
N ASP A 174 -10.01 -21.35 29.39
CA ASP A 174 -9.25 -21.18 30.61
C ASP A 174 -7.76 -21.02 30.25
N SER A 175 -7.39 -19.88 29.74
CA SER A 175 -5.99 -19.47 29.63
C SER A 175 -5.86 -17.96 29.43
N SER A 176 -5.07 -17.36 30.26
CA SER A 176 -4.65 -15.97 30.38
C SER A 176 -4.14 -15.30 29.10
N LYS A 177 -4.93 -15.29 28.03
CA LYS A 177 -4.66 -14.48 26.83
C LYS A 177 -5.45 -13.19 26.91
N SER A 178 -4.73 -12.07 26.87
CA SER A 178 -5.27 -10.73 26.87
C SER A 178 -6.48 -10.61 25.96
N ILE A 179 -7.61 -10.26 26.56
CA ILE A 179 -8.87 -9.96 25.85
C ILE A 179 -8.59 -8.70 25.03
N VAL A 180 -8.44 -8.87 23.73
CA VAL A 180 -8.50 -7.72 22.81
C VAL A 180 -9.96 -7.34 22.72
N TRP A 181 -10.30 -6.16 23.19
CA TRP A 181 -11.65 -5.60 23.09
C TRP A 181 -12.06 -5.53 21.63
N ARG A 182 -13.09 -6.30 21.29
CA ARG A 182 -13.67 -6.32 19.95
C ARG A 182 -14.92 -5.46 19.95
N GLN A 183 -15.15 -4.76 18.88
CA GLN A 183 -16.33 -3.90 18.74
C GLN A 183 -17.59 -4.76 18.77
N ILE A 184 -18.50 -4.46 19.68
CA ILE A 184 -19.86 -5.01 19.67
C ILE A 184 -20.64 -4.27 18.57
N ARG A 185 -21.16 -5.01 17.60
CA ARG A 185 -22.06 -4.44 16.59
C ARG A 185 -23.48 -4.60 17.05
N THR A 186 -24.18 -3.49 17.11
CA THR A 186 -25.60 -3.44 17.47
C THR A 186 -26.38 -2.81 16.34
N ILE A 187 -27.59 -3.30 16.11
CA ILE A 187 -28.56 -2.67 15.22
C ILE A 187 -29.62 -2.03 16.12
N PHE A 188 -29.94 -0.76 15.85
CA PHE A 188 -31.08 -0.11 16.44
C PHE A 188 -32.31 -0.47 15.59
N ASP A 189 -33.16 -1.30 16.15
CA ASP A 189 -34.47 -1.58 15.55
C ASP A 189 -35.44 -0.46 15.93
N SER A 190 -35.79 0.34 14.95
CA SER A 190 -36.72 1.49 15.14
C SER A 190 -38.13 1.05 15.50
N SER A 191 -38.53 -0.17 15.15
CA SER A 191 -39.86 -0.72 15.45
C SER A 191 -39.95 -1.12 16.91
N SER A 192 -38.98 -1.80 17.45
CA SER A 192 -38.91 -2.21 18.85
C SER A 192 -38.29 -1.14 19.78
N LYS A 193 -37.69 -0.09 19.22
CA LYS A 193 -36.93 0.95 19.95
C LYS A 193 -35.80 0.40 20.84
N LYS A 194 -35.23 -0.74 20.42
CA LYS A 194 -34.17 -1.42 21.18
C LYS A 194 -32.90 -1.56 20.37
N LEU A 195 -31.76 -1.51 21.05
CA LEU A 195 -30.50 -1.97 20.53
C LEU A 195 -30.42 -3.48 20.66
N THR A 196 -30.30 -4.17 19.53
CA THR A 196 -30.10 -5.62 19.49
C THR A 196 -28.69 -5.94 19.04
N LEU A 197 -28.11 -6.97 19.63
CA LEU A 197 -26.80 -7.47 19.21
C LEU A 197 -26.94 -8.14 17.84
N MET A 198 -26.09 -7.72 16.87
CA MET A 198 -25.96 -8.47 15.62
C MET A 198 -25.38 -9.85 15.93
N LYS A 199 -26.15 -10.88 15.62
CA LYS A 199 -25.68 -12.26 15.66
C LYS A 199 -25.19 -12.63 14.27
N GLY A 200 -24.00 -13.18 14.20
CA GLY A 200 -23.37 -13.60 12.94
C GLY A 200 -22.25 -12.65 12.46
N GLU A 201 -21.63 -13.04 11.39
CA GLU A 201 -20.59 -12.23 10.75
C GLU A 201 -21.23 -11.17 9.84
N ALA A 202 -20.82 -9.94 9.98
CA ALA A 202 -21.28 -8.85 9.13
C ALA A 202 -20.09 -8.21 8.41
N VAL A 203 -20.21 -8.10 7.11
CA VAL A 203 -19.30 -7.30 6.30
C VAL A 203 -19.87 -5.90 6.18
N THR A 204 -19.04 -4.91 6.47
CA THR A 204 -19.43 -3.52 6.27
C THR A 204 -18.91 -3.07 4.91
N LEU A 205 -19.82 -2.72 4.03
CA LEU A 205 -19.49 -1.99 2.80
C LEU A 205 -19.56 -0.50 3.14
N ASP A 206 -18.41 0.12 3.27
CA ASP A 206 -18.34 1.55 3.59
C ASP A 206 -18.08 2.40 2.33
N LYS A 207 -18.26 3.71 2.45
CA LYS A 207 -18.09 4.67 1.35
C LYS A 207 -16.63 4.94 0.97
N GLN A 208 -15.68 4.25 1.57
CA GLN A 208 -14.27 4.57 1.35
C GLN A 208 -13.70 3.72 0.21
N ILE A 209 -12.88 4.35 -0.61
CA ILE A 209 -12.07 3.70 -1.63
C ILE A 209 -10.61 3.82 -1.21
N ASP A 210 -9.86 2.71 -1.26
CA ASP A 210 -8.45 2.71 -0.92
C ASP A 210 -7.57 2.88 -2.16
N CYS A 211 -7.96 2.26 -3.27
CA CYS A 211 -7.33 2.45 -4.57
C CYS A 211 -8.29 2.10 -5.71
N VAL A 212 -7.97 2.59 -6.90
CA VAL A 212 -8.67 2.27 -8.14
C VAL A 212 -7.69 1.58 -9.09
N TYR A 213 -8.11 0.51 -9.76
CA TYR A 213 -7.33 -0.17 -10.80
C TYR A 213 -7.97 0.03 -12.16
N TRP A 214 -7.19 0.52 -13.09
CA TRP A 214 -7.56 0.71 -14.48
C TRP A 214 -6.30 0.74 -15.36
N GLU A 215 -6.33 0.13 -16.53
CA GLU A 215 -5.22 0.11 -17.51
C GLU A 215 -3.86 -0.24 -16.87
N ASP A 216 -3.79 -1.41 -16.20
CA ASP A 216 -2.60 -1.93 -15.53
C ASP A 216 -1.99 -1.02 -14.44
N THR A 217 -2.77 -0.02 -14.00
CA THR A 217 -2.31 0.97 -13.02
C THR A 217 -3.27 1.05 -11.84
N PHE A 218 -2.70 1.02 -10.63
CA PHE A 218 -3.40 1.40 -9.41
C PHE A 218 -3.25 2.88 -9.15
N TYR A 219 -4.36 3.57 -8.99
CA TYR A 219 -4.43 4.92 -8.46
C TYR A 219 -4.71 4.82 -6.97
N VAL A 220 -3.74 5.22 -6.16
CA VAL A 220 -3.73 4.98 -4.71
C VAL A 220 -4.29 6.21 -3.99
N LEU A 221 -5.45 6.04 -3.36
CA LEU A 221 -6.10 7.08 -2.57
C LEU A 221 -5.69 6.99 -1.09
N LYS A 222 -5.42 5.76 -0.62
CA LYS A 222 -4.98 5.48 0.75
C LYS A 222 -3.84 4.48 0.74
N LYS A 223 -2.66 4.95 1.08
CA LYS A 223 -1.41 4.20 0.96
C LYS A 223 -1.38 2.92 1.80
N VAL A 224 -1.67 3.01 3.09
CA VAL A 224 -1.54 1.85 4.00
C VAL A 224 -2.50 0.71 3.64
N PRO A 225 -3.81 0.94 3.42
CA PRO A 225 -4.70 -0.12 2.96
C PRO A 225 -4.30 -0.69 1.59
N PHE A 226 -3.87 0.16 0.66
CA PHE A 226 -3.37 -0.28 -0.64
C PHE A 226 -2.20 -1.24 -0.51
N GLU A 227 -1.16 -0.88 0.28
CA GLU A 227 -0.01 -1.73 0.54
C GLU A 227 -0.41 -3.10 1.13
N GLN A 228 -1.44 -3.10 1.98
CA GLN A 228 -1.98 -4.34 2.53
C GLN A 228 -2.72 -5.16 1.48
N ILE A 229 -3.59 -4.53 0.67
CA ILE A 229 -4.38 -5.22 -0.36
C ILE A 229 -3.44 -5.95 -1.33
N VAL A 230 -2.44 -5.26 -1.88
CA VAL A 230 -1.52 -5.82 -2.90
C VAL A 230 -0.35 -6.61 -2.30
N GLY A 231 -0.18 -6.64 -0.97
CA GLY A 231 0.89 -7.41 -0.33
C GLY A 231 2.28 -6.80 -0.50
N LEU A 232 2.40 -5.47 -0.62
CA LEU A 232 3.70 -4.80 -0.81
C LEU A 232 4.66 -4.96 0.37
N GLN A 233 4.20 -5.34 1.55
CA GLN A 233 5.08 -5.57 2.70
C GLN A 233 6.02 -6.75 2.46
N GLU A 234 5.53 -7.81 1.84
CA GLU A 234 6.32 -8.96 1.46
C GLU A 234 7.32 -8.61 0.35
N GLU A 235 6.90 -7.82 -0.62
CA GLU A 235 7.78 -7.32 -1.68
C GLU A 235 8.90 -6.42 -1.12
N TYR A 236 8.58 -5.52 -0.19
CA TYR A 236 9.59 -4.69 0.47
C TYR A 236 10.60 -5.51 1.26
N HIS A 237 10.15 -6.57 1.92
CA HIS A 237 11.06 -7.46 2.64
C HIS A 237 12.02 -8.18 1.69
N ALA A 238 11.51 -8.77 0.60
CA ALA A 238 12.34 -9.48 -0.37
C ALA A 238 13.38 -8.52 -1.00
N LYS A 239 12.95 -7.36 -1.47
CA LYS A 239 13.85 -6.34 -2.02
C LYS A 239 14.86 -5.83 -1.00
N ALA A 240 14.46 -5.69 0.27
CA ALA A 240 15.40 -5.27 1.31
C ALA A 240 16.52 -6.29 1.50
N ILE A 241 16.24 -7.58 1.43
CA ILE A 241 17.25 -8.65 1.46
C ILE A 241 18.19 -8.51 0.27
N GLU A 242 17.67 -8.35 -0.95
CA GLU A 242 18.50 -8.15 -2.15
C GLU A 242 19.43 -6.94 -2.03
N VAL A 243 18.93 -5.84 -1.45
CA VAL A 243 19.73 -4.64 -1.21
C VAL A 243 20.86 -4.92 -0.23
N VAL A 244 20.59 -5.63 0.87
CA VAL A 244 21.61 -5.98 1.87
C VAL A 244 22.65 -6.94 1.28
N GLU A 245 22.23 -7.94 0.50
CA GLU A 245 23.15 -8.79 -0.26
C GLU A 245 24.01 -7.97 -1.24
N GLY A 246 23.40 -6.97 -1.90
CA GLY A 246 24.12 -6.02 -2.72
C GLY A 246 25.17 -5.24 -1.92
N MET A 247 24.83 -4.75 -0.72
CA MET A 247 25.77 -4.11 0.19
C MET A 247 26.92 -5.03 0.58
N GLN A 248 26.64 -6.28 0.90
CA GLN A 248 27.69 -7.28 1.22
C GLN A 248 28.63 -7.49 0.04
N LYS A 249 28.11 -7.60 -1.17
CA LYS A 249 28.92 -7.79 -2.40
C LYS A 249 29.85 -6.61 -2.70
N THR A 250 29.56 -5.41 -2.22
CA THR A 250 30.51 -4.27 -2.38
C THR A 250 31.81 -4.49 -1.61
N GLY A 251 31.80 -5.28 -0.54
CA GLY A 251 32.93 -5.47 0.37
C GLY A 251 33.33 -4.22 1.14
N LEU A 252 32.53 -3.15 1.11
CA LEU A 252 32.82 -1.85 1.72
C LEU A 252 32.06 -1.59 3.02
N ILE A 253 31.18 -2.52 3.42
CA ILE A 253 30.34 -2.42 4.62
C ILE A 253 30.46 -3.70 5.41
N ASP A 254 31.01 -3.62 6.62
CA ASP A 254 31.18 -4.73 7.54
C ASP A 254 30.16 -4.69 8.67
N GLY A 255 29.82 -5.85 9.23
CA GLY A 255 28.95 -5.97 10.39
C GLY A 255 27.46 -5.92 10.04
N LEU A 256 27.06 -6.23 8.80
CA LEU A 256 25.66 -6.31 8.39
C LEU A 256 24.90 -7.42 9.13
N ASP A 257 25.59 -8.45 9.63
CA ASP A 257 25.00 -9.52 10.45
C ASP A 257 24.42 -8.98 11.78
N ASN A 258 24.93 -7.85 12.28
CA ASN A 258 24.44 -7.20 13.50
C ASN A 258 23.01 -6.63 13.37
N VAL A 259 22.45 -6.57 12.16
CA VAL A 259 21.11 -6.03 11.89
C VAL A 259 20.17 -7.06 11.25
N GLU A 260 20.56 -8.32 11.23
CA GLU A 260 19.77 -9.39 10.61
C GLU A 260 18.37 -9.55 11.23
N GLU A 261 18.25 -9.44 12.55
CA GLU A 261 16.96 -9.55 13.24
C GLU A 261 16.01 -8.38 12.91
N GLU A 262 16.54 -7.17 12.79
CA GLU A 262 15.80 -6.00 12.36
C GLU A 262 15.32 -6.15 10.91
N LEU A 263 16.14 -6.72 10.05
CA LEU A 263 15.78 -7.01 8.67
C LEU A 263 14.62 -8.01 8.56
N LYS A 264 14.47 -8.92 9.53
CA LYS A 264 13.35 -9.87 9.55
C LYS A 264 12.01 -9.22 9.91
N THR A 265 12.00 -8.12 10.65
CA THR A 265 10.77 -7.63 11.30
C THR A 265 10.39 -6.18 10.96
N ASN A 266 11.33 -5.34 10.61
CA ASN A 266 11.13 -3.90 10.54
C ASN A 266 10.71 -3.42 9.12
N THR A 267 9.41 -3.30 8.88
CA THR A 267 8.86 -2.83 7.60
C THR A 267 9.31 -1.40 7.24
N SER A 268 9.53 -0.52 8.23
CA SER A 268 10.03 0.83 7.96
C SER A 268 11.45 0.80 7.39
N LEU A 269 12.29 -0.10 7.90
CA LEU A 269 13.64 -0.33 7.40
C LEU A 269 13.61 -0.89 5.96
N HIS A 270 12.71 -1.86 5.70
CA HIS A 270 12.55 -2.40 4.35
C HIS A 270 12.23 -1.32 3.32
N LYS A 271 11.28 -0.42 3.63
CA LYS A 271 10.92 0.70 2.75
C LYS A 271 12.12 1.63 2.47
N LYS A 272 12.94 1.91 3.49
CA LYS A 272 14.17 2.73 3.31
C LYS A 272 15.17 2.06 2.38
N LEU A 273 15.36 0.74 2.50
CA LEU A 273 16.23 -0.04 1.63
C LEU A 273 15.72 -0.09 0.19
N VAL A 274 14.42 -0.29 -0.01
CA VAL A 274 13.80 -0.21 -1.34
C VAL A 274 14.02 1.17 -1.97
N LYS A 275 13.87 2.24 -1.19
CA LYS A 275 14.14 3.60 -1.67
C LYS A 275 15.60 3.80 -2.07
N LEU A 276 16.52 3.23 -1.29
CA LEU A 276 17.94 3.26 -1.62
C LEU A 276 18.22 2.60 -2.97
N GLN A 277 17.62 1.46 -3.26
CA GLN A 277 17.74 0.77 -4.54
C GLN A 277 17.17 1.61 -5.69
N GLN A 278 15.99 2.19 -5.50
CA GLN A 278 15.35 3.06 -6.51
C GLN A 278 16.21 4.27 -6.88
N ASN A 279 16.97 4.80 -5.92
CA ASN A 279 17.84 5.96 -6.12
C ASN A 279 19.25 5.58 -6.66
N GLY A 280 19.50 4.30 -6.99
CA GLY A 280 20.82 3.85 -7.46
C GLY A 280 21.94 3.99 -6.41
N GLY A 281 21.57 4.03 -5.13
CA GLY A 281 22.51 4.37 -4.05
C GLY A 281 23.66 3.38 -3.84
N LEU A 282 23.53 2.14 -4.32
CA LEU A 282 24.57 1.11 -4.24
C LEU A 282 25.59 1.17 -5.38
N GLU A 283 25.17 1.55 -6.58
CA GLU A 283 25.98 1.47 -7.80
C GLU A 283 27.21 2.39 -7.77
N SER A 284 27.17 3.40 -6.93
CA SER A 284 28.23 4.43 -6.82
C SER A 284 28.94 4.43 -5.46
N LEU A 285 28.83 3.33 -4.66
CA LEU A 285 29.48 3.27 -3.35
C LEU A 285 30.97 2.97 -3.54
N ASP A 286 31.82 3.93 -3.11
CA ASP A 286 33.27 3.84 -3.07
C ASP A 286 33.84 4.52 -1.81
N ILE A 287 35.13 4.35 -1.55
CA ILE A 287 35.79 4.95 -0.37
C ILE A 287 35.67 6.48 -0.34
N PRO A 288 35.89 7.23 -1.45
CA PRO A 288 35.66 8.67 -1.50
C PRO A 288 34.23 9.07 -1.08
N ARG A 289 33.22 8.37 -1.58
CA ARG A 289 31.79 8.60 -1.23
C ARG A 289 31.54 8.32 0.22
N ILE A 290 32.07 7.22 0.78
CA ILE A 290 31.96 6.89 2.22
C ILE A 290 32.54 8.03 3.08
N LYS A 291 33.69 8.57 2.74
CA LYS A 291 34.31 9.73 3.43
C LYS A 291 33.42 10.97 3.33
N LYS A 292 32.80 11.21 2.16
CA LYS A 292 31.84 12.33 1.97
C LYS A 292 30.61 12.14 2.84
N MET A 293 30.02 10.93 2.87
CA MET A 293 28.88 10.58 3.72
C MET A 293 29.20 10.84 5.20
N ALA A 294 30.33 10.35 5.69
CA ALA A 294 30.76 10.57 7.08
C ALA A 294 30.91 12.05 7.43
N LYS A 295 31.46 12.85 6.50
CA LYS A 295 31.59 14.30 6.66
C LYS A 295 30.23 14.99 6.73
N VAL A 296 29.26 14.54 5.94
CA VAL A 296 27.89 15.08 5.96
C VAL A 296 27.20 14.70 7.28
N CYS A 297 27.22 13.43 7.67
CA CYS A 297 26.61 12.96 8.93
C CYS A 297 27.17 13.71 10.14
N LYS A 298 28.50 13.87 10.22
CA LYS A 298 29.15 14.62 11.30
C LYS A 298 28.64 16.04 11.43
N ARG A 299 28.29 16.70 10.32
CA ARG A 299 27.75 18.06 10.30
C ARG A 299 26.39 18.16 10.99
N TYR A 300 25.65 17.05 11.03
CA TYR A 300 24.33 16.94 11.65
C TYR A 300 24.32 16.15 12.98
N GLY A 301 25.52 15.95 13.57
CA GLY A 301 25.65 15.27 14.87
C GLY A 301 25.52 13.76 14.82
N GLU A 302 25.51 13.17 13.63
CA GLU A 302 25.51 11.71 13.44
C GLU A 302 26.92 11.23 13.03
N LYS A 303 27.23 9.96 13.31
CA LYS A 303 28.56 9.39 13.06
C LYS A 303 28.44 8.12 12.23
N ILE A 304 29.20 8.04 11.14
CA ILE A 304 29.50 6.79 10.44
C ILE A 304 30.85 6.28 10.97
N ASN A 305 30.87 5.05 11.47
CA ASN A 305 32.10 4.40 11.92
C ASN A 305 32.83 3.86 10.69
N ILE A 306 34.08 4.30 10.50
CA ILE A 306 34.94 3.90 9.39
C ILE A 306 36.19 3.25 9.97
N GLY A 307 36.54 2.06 9.48
CA GLY A 307 37.77 1.36 9.82
C GLY A 307 39.02 1.98 9.16
N ASP A 308 40.17 1.50 9.55
CA ASP A 308 41.47 1.94 8.97
C ASP A 308 41.58 1.58 7.49
N ASP A 309 40.86 0.57 7.04
CA ASP A 309 40.69 0.12 5.66
C ASP A 309 39.78 1.03 4.81
N GLY A 310 39.13 1.99 5.44
CA GLY A 310 38.14 2.87 4.81
C GLY A 310 36.75 2.30 4.66
N HIS A 311 36.47 1.09 5.18
CA HIS A 311 35.19 0.45 5.16
C HIS A 311 34.26 0.96 6.26
N VAL A 312 32.97 0.95 6.02
CA VAL A 312 31.97 1.25 7.03
C VAL A 312 31.83 0.09 7.99
N LYS A 313 31.80 0.35 9.30
CA LYS A 313 31.59 -0.66 10.35
C LYS A 313 30.22 -0.47 10.98
N ILE A 314 29.33 -1.46 10.84
CA ILE A 314 27.99 -1.49 11.43
C ILE A 314 28.08 -2.24 12.76
N GLY A 315 27.92 -1.52 13.86
CA GLY A 315 27.88 -2.12 15.21
C GLY A 315 26.46 -2.46 15.65
N ASP A 316 25.49 -1.65 15.25
CA ASP A 316 24.11 -1.80 15.64
C ASP A 316 23.13 -1.22 14.59
N ARG A 317 21.83 -1.30 14.89
CA ARG A 317 20.77 -0.73 14.06
C ARG A 317 20.93 0.77 13.81
N ARG A 318 21.39 1.55 14.79
CA ARG A 318 21.53 3.01 14.67
C ARG A 318 22.63 3.36 13.67
N ASP A 319 23.73 2.65 13.71
CA ASP A 319 24.80 2.79 12.72
C ASP A 319 24.28 2.53 11.33
N PHE A 320 23.52 1.42 11.15
CA PHE A 320 22.95 1.04 9.86
C PHE A 320 21.95 2.08 9.33
N GLU A 321 21.05 2.57 10.18
CA GLU A 321 20.10 3.62 9.79
C GLU A 321 20.82 4.93 9.39
N THR A 322 21.92 5.28 10.03
CA THR A 322 22.71 6.45 9.68
C THR A 322 23.37 6.30 8.31
N VAL A 323 23.87 5.11 8.00
CA VAL A 323 24.43 4.80 6.67
C VAL A 323 23.35 4.90 5.59
N ILE A 324 22.17 4.29 5.81
CA ILE A 324 21.04 4.37 4.87
C ILE A 324 20.61 5.82 4.65
N LYS A 325 20.50 6.63 5.71
CA LYS A 325 20.19 8.07 5.58
C LYS A 325 21.19 8.78 4.66
N ALA A 326 22.48 8.54 4.86
CA ALA A 326 23.52 9.18 4.06
C ALA A 326 23.47 8.72 2.60
N MET A 327 23.25 7.44 2.36
CA MET A 327 23.14 6.87 1.00
C MET A 327 21.88 7.34 0.26
N CYS A 328 20.80 7.67 0.98
CA CYS A 328 19.56 8.18 0.42
C CYS A 328 19.50 9.71 0.32
N ASP A 329 20.60 10.41 0.50
CA ASP A 329 20.63 11.88 0.52
C ASP A 329 19.58 12.50 1.46
N TYR A 330 19.43 11.89 2.66
CA TYR A 330 18.45 12.30 3.68
C TYR A 330 18.65 13.75 4.14
N TYR A 331 19.91 14.22 4.20
CA TYR A 331 20.28 15.55 4.69
C TYR A 331 20.20 16.56 3.56
N LYS A 332 19.14 17.35 3.54
CA LYS A 332 18.88 18.35 2.48
C LYS A 332 18.99 19.76 3.03
N LYS A 333 19.35 20.71 2.17
CA LYS A 333 19.39 22.13 2.47
C LYS A 333 18.43 22.86 1.54
N GLY A 334 17.52 23.63 2.11
CA GLY A 334 16.61 24.46 1.33
C GLY A 334 17.37 25.67 0.76
N GLU A 335 17.34 25.86 -0.54
CA GLU A 335 18.05 26.94 -1.22
C GLU A 335 17.56 28.32 -0.80
N VAL A 336 16.25 28.52 -0.72
CA VAL A 336 15.65 29.80 -0.35
C VAL A 336 15.80 30.10 1.13
N SER A 337 15.54 29.12 2.00
CA SER A 337 15.55 29.33 3.45
C SER A 337 16.92 29.17 4.09
N GLY A 338 17.86 28.50 3.42
CA GLY A 338 19.15 28.09 3.98
C GLY A 338 19.04 27.07 5.12
N LYS A 339 17.82 26.65 5.49
CA LYS A 339 17.58 25.69 6.57
C LYS A 339 17.89 24.27 6.12
N SER A 340 18.33 23.44 7.07
CA SER A 340 18.57 22.02 6.84
C SER A 340 17.35 21.20 7.20
N TYR A 341 17.07 20.18 6.42
CA TYR A 341 15.95 19.27 6.57
C TYR A 341 16.44 17.83 6.55
N GLY A 342 15.75 16.95 7.28
CA GLY A 342 15.95 15.51 7.22
C GLY A 342 14.73 14.85 6.61
N THR A 343 14.85 14.25 5.43
CA THR A 343 13.76 13.56 4.78
C THR A 343 14.22 12.45 3.84
N PHE A 344 13.60 11.30 3.90
CA PHE A 344 13.74 10.25 2.89
C PHE A 344 12.88 10.53 1.66
N SER A 345 11.83 11.34 1.83
CA SER A 345 11.00 11.80 0.73
C SER A 345 11.77 12.85 -0.06
N GLY A 346 12.04 12.57 -1.30
CA GLY A 346 12.73 13.48 -2.19
C GLY A 346 12.50 13.04 -3.62
N ARG A 347 11.98 13.97 -4.44
CA ARG A 347 11.88 13.80 -5.88
C ARG A 347 13.02 14.59 -6.52
N GLU A 348 13.74 13.95 -7.43
CA GLU A 348 14.68 14.66 -8.26
C GLU A 348 13.92 15.65 -9.14
N LEU A 349 14.29 16.91 -9.06
CA LEU A 349 13.76 17.96 -9.91
C LEU A 349 14.72 18.20 -11.06
N LYS A 350 14.19 18.25 -12.27
CA LYS A 350 14.97 18.73 -13.43
C LYS A 350 14.94 20.24 -13.43
N GLU A 351 16.13 20.84 -13.47
CA GLU A 351 16.23 22.28 -13.70
C GLU A 351 15.69 22.59 -15.11
N VAL A 352 14.82 23.58 -15.18
CA VAL A 352 14.37 24.11 -16.47
C VAL A 352 15.36 25.21 -16.82
N GLU A 353 16.06 25.06 -17.92
CA GLU A 353 16.90 26.12 -18.46
C GLU A 353 16.02 27.37 -18.69
N ALA A 354 16.43 28.50 -18.11
CA ALA A 354 15.72 29.78 -18.17
C ALA A 354 15.87 30.46 -19.53
#